data_1edef013cd2fd8127dec536a21a66b99
#
_entry.id   1edef013cd2fd8127dec536a21a66b99
#
_cell.length_a   1.000
_cell.length_b   1.000
_cell.length_c   1.000
_cell.angle_alpha   90.00
_cell.angle_beta   90.00
_cell.angle_gamma   90.00
#
_symmetry.space_group_name_H-M   'P 1'
#
loop_
_entity.id
_entity.type
_entity.pdbx_description
1 polymer ?
#
loop_
_entity_poly.entity_id
_entity_poly.type
_entity_poly.pdbx_seq_one_letter_code
_entity_poly.pdbx_strand_id
1 'polypeptide(L)'
;MKILFITYELVAANLAYLLMKEGCDVKLYIERKDLRHSLHNLVKKISNWKKELKWVGKDGLIIFDDIGYGNIQDKLRKKGYSVFGGSHLGDKLEQNRQWSQGILKKYGLKTLPTYNLRSIQDAIVFIKKRKVGPWVIKQNGSASKDINYVGHFKDNRDVISVLENYTVNYGNNLGEITLQKKVSGIEIGVGRYFNGREWVGPIEINVEHKKMFPGDLGPTTSEMGTLAWYDKNEKNKLFQETLAKLKPFLRLIDFRGNIDINCIINKKGAHALEVTARFGSPIVHLHSEIHVSPWHKFLKAVADQKEYKLRWRRGFGIVILVSVPPFPYTSKINGVSSLGLGINFHSSLTKRNFKHVHFEGLSVENLNNDQKRYYVSDHPGYILYVTALGKTIEKSRERANKILSLIHIPKMFYRNDIGVNFEKEGENKLGSWGYL
;
A
#
# COMPACT_ATOMS: atom_id res chain seq x y z
N MET A 1 1.83 -26.76 -1.93
CA MET A 1 1.96 -26.23 -0.56
C MET A 1 0.59 -25.70 -0.11
N LYS A 2 0.21 -25.93 1.15
CA LYS A 2 -1.02 -25.33 1.73
C LYS A 2 -0.74 -23.91 2.19
N ILE A 3 -1.62 -22.97 1.86
CA ILE A 3 -1.49 -21.56 2.21
C ILE A 3 -2.81 -21.06 2.80
N LEU A 4 -2.72 -20.49 4.00
CA LEU A 4 -3.82 -19.78 4.65
C LEU A 4 -3.58 -18.29 4.53
N PHE A 5 -4.37 -17.63 3.69
CA PHE A 5 -4.27 -16.20 3.40
C PHE A 5 -5.34 -15.42 4.18
N ILE A 6 -4.93 -14.49 5.02
CA ILE A 6 -5.80 -13.66 5.85
C ILE A 6 -5.63 -12.19 5.43
N THR A 7 -6.74 -11.56 5.07
CA THR A 7 -6.78 -10.15 4.66
C THR A 7 -7.87 -9.40 5.43
N TYR A 8 -7.59 -8.14 5.76
CA TYR A 8 -8.59 -7.25 6.33
C TYR A 8 -9.28 -6.43 5.22
N GLU A 9 -8.53 -5.72 4.39
CA GLU A 9 -9.00 -4.78 3.36
C GLU A 9 -8.61 -5.17 1.93
N LEU A 10 -8.28 -6.45 1.66
CA LEU A 10 -7.88 -6.96 0.34
C LEU A 10 -6.53 -6.41 -0.18
N VAL A 11 -5.69 -5.85 0.68
CA VAL A 11 -4.41 -5.17 0.33
C VAL A 11 -3.57 -5.95 -0.68
N ALA A 12 -3.44 -7.26 -0.47
CA ALA A 12 -2.72 -8.15 -1.37
C ALA A 12 -3.54 -9.40 -1.76
N ALA A 13 -4.87 -9.33 -1.67
CA ALA A 13 -5.73 -10.50 -1.86
C ALA A 13 -5.59 -11.15 -3.26
N ASN A 14 -5.25 -10.37 -4.30
CA ASN A 14 -4.90 -10.93 -5.61
C ASN A 14 -3.73 -11.92 -5.55
N LEU A 15 -2.82 -11.77 -4.57
CA LEU A 15 -1.70 -12.69 -4.41
C LEU A 15 -2.19 -14.09 -4.04
N ALA A 16 -3.32 -14.23 -3.32
CA ALA A 16 -3.94 -15.53 -3.07
C ALA A 16 -4.32 -16.24 -4.37
N TYR A 17 -4.87 -15.50 -5.35
CA TYR A 17 -5.15 -16.02 -6.68
C TYR A 17 -3.88 -16.42 -7.44
N LEU A 18 -2.82 -15.61 -7.38
CA LEU A 18 -1.54 -15.92 -8.02
C LEU A 18 -0.88 -17.18 -7.41
N LEU A 19 -0.90 -17.31 -6.09
CA LEU A 19 -0.40 -18.49 -5.37
C LEU A 19 -1.15 -19.76 -5.76
N MET A 20 -2.47 -19.67 -5.95
CA MET A 20 -3.26 -20.78 -6.49
C MET A 20 -2.83 -21.13 -7.93
N LYS A 21 -2.55 -20.12 -8.78
CA LYS A 21 -2.02 -20.33 -10.15
C LYS A 21 -0.62 -20.95 -10.16
N GLU A 22 0.17 -20.75 -9.10
CA GLU A 22 1.44 -21.45 -8.88
C GLU A 22 1.29 -22.90 -8.39
N GLY A 23 0.05 -23.43 -8.30
CA GLY A 23 -0.23 -24.80 -7.87
C GLY A 23 -0.32 -24.99 -6.36
N CYS A 24 -0.47 -23.91 -5.58
CA CYS A 24 -0.70 -24.01 -4.14
C CYS A 24 -2.18 -24.27 -3.82
N ASP A 25 -2.45 -25.03 -2.74
CA ASP A 25 -3.79 -25.14 -2.16
C ASP A 25 -4.00 -23.95 -1.22
N VAL A 26 -4.82 -22.99 -1.65
CA VAL A 26 -4.99 -21.69 -0.98
C VAL A 26 -6.40 -21.58 -0.41
N LYS A 27 -6.49 -21.18 0.86
CA LYS A 27 -7.74 -20.75 1.51
C LYS A 27 -7.64 -19.28 1.89
N LEU A 28 -8.62 -18.48 1.44
CA LEU A 28 -8.69 -17.05 1.67
C LEU A 28 -9.74 -16.72 2.74
N TYR A 29 -9.34 -15.97 3.76
CA TYR A 29 -10.24 -15.36 4.74
C TYR A 29 -10.24 -13.86 4.60
N ILE A 30 -11.43 -13.25 4.44
CA ILE A 30 -11.65 -11.82 4.37
C ILE A 30 -12.35 -11.39 5.65
N GLU A 31 -11.69 -10.55 6.46
CA GLU A 31 -12.20 -10.12 7.77
C GLU A 31 -13.37 -9.15 7.63
N ARG A 32 -13.21 -8.07 6.87
CA ARG A 32 -14.25 -7.07 6.63
C ARG A 32 -15.46 -7.69 5.94
N LYS A 33 -16.62 -7.58 6.60
CA LYS A 33 -17.86 -8.23 6.13
C LYS A 33 -18.35 -7.71 4.78
N ASP A 34 -18.20 -6.42 4.54
CA ASP A 34 -18.64 -5.74 3.30
C ASP A 34 -17.79 -6.10 2.07
N LEU A 35 -16.56 -6.62 2.29
CA LEU A 35 -15.67 -7.08 1.23
C LEU A 35 -15.75 -8.59 0.95
N ARG A 36 -16.52 -9.34 1.71
CA ARG A 36 -16.56 -10.82 1.59
C ARG A 36 -17.08 -11.33 0.28
N HIS A 37 -17.74 -10.51 -0.51
CA HIS A 37 -18.19 -10.88 -1.86
C HIS A 37 -17.07 -10.84 -2.89
N SER A 38 -15.99 -10.08 -2.63
CA SER A 38 -14.86 -9.97 -3.55
C SER A 38 -14.15 -11.31 -3.78
N LEU A 39 -13.57 -11.47 -4.96
CA LEU A 39 -12.85 -12.69 -5.39
C LEU A 39 -13.69 -13.99 -5.36
N HIS A 40 -15.04 -13.88 -5.45
CA HIS A 40 -15.89 -15.05 -5.55
C HIS A 40 -15.61 -15.81 -6.87
N ASN A 41 -15.57 -17.15 -6.81
CA ASN A 41 -15.18 -18.05 -7.89
C ASN A 41 -13.75 -17.87 -8.44
N LEU A 42 -12.91 -17.07 -7.78
CA LEU A 42 -11.48 -16.90 -8.11
C LEU A 42 -10.58 -17.64 -7.13
N VAL A 43 -10.91 -17.59 -5.83
CA VAL A 43 -10.16 -18.24 -4.75
C VAL A 43 -11.13 -18.91 -3.77
N LYS A 44 -10.75 -20.06 -3.23
CA LYS A 44 -11.53 -20.75 -2.19
C LYS A 44 -11.59 -19.91 -0.92
N LYS A 45 -12.77 -19.41 -0.57
CA LYS A 45 -13.01 -18.59 0.62
C LYS A 45 -13.44 -19.43 1.81
N ILE A 46 -13.09 -18.98 3.00
CA ILE A 46 -13.46 -19.59 4.28
C ILE A 46 -14.07 -18.55 5.24
N SER A 47 -14.88 -19.00 6.18
CA SER A 47 -15.55 -18.13 7.17
C SER A 47 -14.81 -17.99 8.50
N ASN A 48 -13.86 -18.90 8.79
CA ASN A 48 -13.12 -18.91 10.06
C ASN A 48 -11.72 -19.50 9.87
N TRP A 49 -10.73 -18.63 9.76
CA TRP A 49 -9.35 -19.03 9.53
C TRP A 49 -8.72 -19.81 10.69
N LYS A 50 -9.18 -19.60 11.95
CA LYS A 50 -8.62 -20.31 13.13
C LYS A 50 -8.90 -21.81 13.08
N LYS A 51 -10.02 -22.22 12.49
CA LYS A 51 -10.34 -23.65 12.28
C LYS A 51 -9.43 -24.32 11.25
N GLU A 52 -8.81 -23.52 10.39
CA GLU A 52 -7.92 -23.99 9.32
C GLU A 52 -6.46 -24.16 9.73
N LEU A 53 -6.10 -23.85 10.99
CA LEU A 53 -4.73 -23.98 11.48
C LEU A 53 -4.22 -25.42 11.42
N LYS A 54 -5.09 -26.42 11.69
CA LYS A 54 -4.74 -27.85 11.55
C LYS A 54 -4.52 -28.22 10.08
N TRP A 55 -5.33 -27.66 9.18
CA TRP A 55 -5.22 -27.92 7.75
C TRP A 55 -3.93 -27.36 7.16
N VAL A 56 -3.56 -26.11 7.48
CA VAL A 56 -2.33 -25.51 6.95
C VAL A 56 -1.09 -26.20 7.52
N GLY A 57 -1.14 -26.64 8.77
CA GLY A 57 -0.02 -27.33 9.44
C GLY A 57 1.21 -26.43 9.64
N LYS A 58 2.30 -27.03 10.11
CA LYS A 58 3.58 -26.33 10.33
C LYS A 58 4.40 -26.17 9.04
N ASP A 59 4.19 -27.10 8.09
CA ASP A 59 4.88 -27.10 6.81
C ASP A 59 4.25 -26.16 5.78
N GLY A 60 3.00 -25.74 6.02
CA GLY A 60 2.30 -24.76 5.21
C GLY A 60 2.78 -23.32 5.44
N LEU A 61 2.06 -22.35 4.92
CA LEU A 61 2.34 -20.95 5.08
C LEU A 61 1.09 -20.19 5.47
N ILE A 62 1.19 -19.33 6.49
CA ILE A 62 0.13 -18.39 6.87
C ILE A 62 0.59 -17.00 6.45
N ILE A 63 -0.26 -16.28 5.70
CA ILE A 63 0.03 -14.93 5.21
C ILE A 63 -1.00 -13.99 5.81
N PHE A 64 -0.52 -12.92 6.43
CA PHE A 64 -1.31 -11.75 6.80
C PHE A 64 -0.83 -10.59 5.93
N ASP A 65 -1.72 -10.02 5.14
CA ASP A 65 -1.36 -8.97 4.19
C ASP A 65 -1.50 -7.55 4.74
N ASP A 66 -2.11 -7.40 5.89
CA ASP A 66 -2.41 -6.10 6.49
C ASP A 66 -1.94 -6.01 7.95
N ILE A 67 -1.99 -4.81 8.53
CA ILE A 67 -1.71 -4.52 9.93
C ILE A 67 -2.86 -4.94 10.86
N GLY A 68 -2.59 -4.92 12.16
CA GLY A 68 -3.58 -5.27 13.20
C GLY A 68 -3.53 -6.73 13.65
N TYR A 69 -2.73 -7.53 13.01
CA TYR A 69 -2.56 -8.97 13.32
C TYR A 69 -1.27 -9.30 14.07
N GLY A 70 -0.42 -8.31 14.38
CA GLY A 70 0.93 -8.53 14.90
C GLY A 70 0.99 -9.42 16.13
N ASN A 71 0.10 -9.22 17.11
CA ASN A 71 0.01 -10.09 18.30
C ASN A 71 -0.30 -11.55 17.94
N ILE A 72 -1.15 -11.77 16.93
CA ILE A 72 -1.54 -13.12 16.48
C ILE A 72 -0.39 -13.74 15.71
N GLN A 73 0.26 -12.98 14.85
CA GLN A 73 1.43 -13.41 14.08
C GLN A 73 2.55 -13.89 15.00
N ASP A 74 2.89 -13.11 16.05
CA ASP A 74 3.90 -13.45 17.03
C ASP A 74 3.54 -14.73 17.82
N LYS A 75 2.27 -14.88 18.24
CA LYS A 75 1.76 -16.08 18.90
C LYS A 75 1.83 -17.33 18.02
N LEU A 76 1.50 -17.20 16.72
CA LEU A 76 1.56 -18.32 15.78
C LEU A 76 3.00 -18.75 15.50
N ARG A 77 3.93 -17.81 15.34
CA ARG A 77 5.38 -18.11 15.22
C ARG A 77 5.91 -18.84 16.45
N LYS A 78 5.57 -18.38 17.67
CA LYS A 78 5.92 -19.08 18.92
C LYS A 78 5.38 -20.50 18.99
N LYS A 79 4.25 -20.78 18.32
CA LYS A 79 3.68 -22.13 18.18
C LYS A 79 4.31 -22.92 17.02
N GLY A 80 5.33 -22.38 16.34
CA GLY A 80 6.06 -23.04 15.26
C GLY A 80 5.36 -23.01 13.90
N TYR A 81 4.37 -22.15 13.68
CA TYR A 81 3.82 -21.94 12.34
C TYR A 81 4.75 -21.04 11.52
N SER A 82 4.81 -21.30 10.22
CA SER A 82 5.45 -20.42 9.25
C SER A 82 4.50 -19.26 8.93
N VAL A 83 4.87 -18.04 9.33
CA VAL A 83 3.98 -16.86 9.22
C VAL A 83 4.72 -15.72 8.54
N PHE A 84 4.20 -15.31 7.37
CA PHE A 84 4.56 -14.08 6.69
C PHE A 84 3.60 -12.95 7.12
N GLY A 85 4.15 -11.80 7.47
CA GLY A 85 3.41 -10.61 7.91
C GLY A 85 4.28 -9.75 8.82
N GLY A 86 3.70 -8.80 9.53
CA GLY A 86 4.42 -7.93 10.43
C GLY A 86 4.80 -8.58 11.77
N SER A 87 4.69 -7.80 12.82
CA SER A 87 4.80 -8.19 14.23
C SER A 87 4.01 -7.20 15.07
N HIS A 88 3.82 -7.46 16.38
CA HIS A 88 3.08 -6.52 17.24
C HIS A 88 3.66 -5.09 17.23
N LEU A 89 4.99 -4.96 17.36
CA LEU A 89 5.63 -3.65 17.29
C LEU A 89 5.77 -3.13 15.85
N GLY A 90 5.70 -4.00 14.85
CA GLY A 90 5.55 -3.62 13.44
C GLY A 90 4.22 -2.91 13.19
N ASP A 91 3.11 -3.49 13.66
CA ASP A 91 1.79 -2.81 13.61
C ASP A 91 1.84 -1.42 14.25
N LYS A 92 2.50 -1.31 15.41
CA LYS A 92 2.63 -0.04 16.13
C LYS A 92 3.44 1.01 15.35
N LEU A 93 4.42 0.60 14.52
CA LEU A 93 5.15 1.53 13.64
C LEU A 93 4.22 2.25 12.64
N GLU A 94 3.19 1.57 12.14
CA GLU A 94 2.25 2.15 11.19
C GLU A 94 1.07 2.85 11.91
N GLN A 95 0.53 2.23 12.97
CA GLN A 95 -0.68 2.71 13.64
C GLN A 95 -0.46 3.88 14.58
N ASN A 96 0.73 4.01 15.19
CA ASN A 96 1.04 5.08 16.13
C ASN A 96 2.16 5.99 15.62
N ARG A 97 1.76 7.03 14.90
CA ARG A 97 2.69 7.95 14.22
C ARG A 97 3.69 8.61 15.18
N GLN A 98 3.25 9.08 16.34
CA GLN A 98 4.14 9.75 17.29
C GLN A 98 5.20 8.77 17.84
N TRP A 99 4.79 7.58 18.23
CA TRP A 99 5.70 6.54 18.67
C TRP A 99 6.66 6.12 17.55
N SER A 100 6.14 5.95 16.33
CA SER A 100 6.92 5.64 15.13
C SER A 100 8.01 6.68 14.90
N GLN A 101 7.66 7.98 14.89
CA GLN A 101 8.64 9.06 14.75
C GLN A 101 9.70 9.03 15.87
N GLY A 102 9.33 8.66 17.10
CA GLY A 102 10.26 8.43 18.20
C GLY A 102 11.26 7.30 17.94
N ILE A 103 10.77 6.16 17.42
CA ILE A 103 11.62 5.03 17.02
C ILE A 103 12.55 5.43 15.86
N LEU A 104 12.00 6.04 14.80
CA LEU A 104 12.80 6.48 13.65
C LEU A 104 13.94 7.42 14.10
N LYS A 105 13.65 8.39 14.98
CA LYS A 105 14.65 9.29 15.56
C LYS A 105 15.69 8.54 16.40
N LYS A 106 15.26 7.59 17.23
CA LYS A 106 16.15 6.76 18.07
C LYS A 106 17.18 5.99 17.23
N TYR A 107 16.77 5.52 16.05
CA TYR A 107 17.64 4.82 15.11
C TYR A 107 18.35 5.74 14.10
N GLY A 108 18.32 7.06 14.33
CA GLY A 108 19.12 8.05 13.60
C GLY A 108 18.54 8.45 12.25
N LEU A 109 17.25 8.23 11.98
CA LEU A 109 16.59 8.78 10.83
C LEU A 109 16.22 10.25 11.08
N LYS A 110 16.24 11.06 10.03
CA LYS A 110 15.69 12.42 10.10
C LYS A 110 14.18 12.35 10.12
N THR A 111 13.59 12.95 11.14
CA THR A 111 12.15 13.01 11.35
C THR A 111 11.65 14.46 11.30
N LEU A 112 10.32 14.61 11.19
CA LEU A 112 9.69 15.92 11.24
C LEU A 112 9.00 16.14 12.59
N PRO A 113 8.98 17.37 13.13
CA PRO A 113 8.21 17.71 14.30
C PRO A 113 6.74 17.27 14.11
N THR A 114 6.30 16.36 14.98
CA THR A 114 4.98 15.71 14.92
C THR A 114 4.37 15.76 16.31
N TYR A 115 3.12 16.19 16.40
CA TYR A 115 2.41 16.40 17.66
C TYR A 115 1.04 15.76 17.58
N ASN A 116 0.73 14.89 18.53
CA ASN A 116 -0.63 14.39 18.73
C ASN A 116 -1.36 15.31 19.72
N LEU A 117 -2.52 15.78 19.32
CA LEU A 117 -3.37 16.69 20.06
C LEU A 117 -4.69 16.00 20.35
N ARG A 118 -5.21 16.17 21.57
CA ARG A 118 -6.35 15.40 22.07
C ARG A 118 -7.65 15.73 21.38
N SER A 119 -7.74 16.95 20.81
CA SER A 119 -8.93 17.45 20.15
C SER A 119 -8.60 18.39 19.00
N ILE A 120 -9.59 18.67 18.17
CA ILE A 120 -9.50 19.70 17.13
C ILE A 120 -9.23 21.06 17.76
N GLN A 121 -9.88 21.38 18.88
CA GLN A 121 -9.69 22.64 19.57
C GLN A 121 -8.26 22.82 20.07
N ASP A 122 -7.66 21.76 20.64
CA ASP A 122 -6.25 21.80 21.04
C ASP A 122 -5.33 22.04 19.84
N ALA A 123 -5.65 21.46 18.67
CA ALA A 123 -4.92 21.67 17.45
C ALA A 123 -4.98 23.14 16.97
N ILE A 124 -6.14 23.76 17.00
CA ILE A 124 -6.33 25.17 16.65
C ILE A 124 -5.53 26.07 17.61
N VAL A 125 -5.65 25.85 18.93
CA VAL A 125 -4.91 26.59 19.95
C VAL A 125 -3.40 26.44 19.77
N PHE A 126 -2.92 25.22 19.49
CA PHE A 126 -1.51 24.92 19.23
C PHE A 126 -0.97 25.70 18.04
N ILE A 127 -1.71 25.73 16.93
CA ILE A 127 -1.31 26.45 15.72
C ILE A 127 -1.26 27.96 15.96
N LYS A 128 -2.32 28.52 16.60
CA LYS A 128 -2.41 29.95 16.91
C LYS A 128 -1.27 30.43 17.81
N LYS A 129 -0.86 29.61 18.80
CA LYS A 129 0.26 29.94 19.71
C LYS A 129 1.62 29.89 19.02
N ARG A 130 1.84 28.97 18.09
CA ARG A 130 3.18 28.72 17.53
C ARG A 130 3.54 29.58 16.32
N LYS A 131 2.59 30.17 15.60
CA LYS A 131 2.77 31.06 14.44
C LYS A 131 3.75 30.54 13.34
N VAL A 132 4.13 29.26 13.38
CA VAL A 132 5.11 28.64 12.49
C VAL A 132 4.43 27.55 11.66
N GLY A 133 4.15 27.85 10.40
CA GLY A 133 3.52 26.93 9.45
C GLY A 133 4.38 26.66 8.22
N PRO A 134 3.84 26.03 7.22
CA PRO A 134 2.54 25.32 7.25
C PRO A 134 2.63 23.99 7.98
N TRP A 135 1.47 23.53 8.45
CA TRP A 135 1.25 22.22 9.08
C TRP A 135 0.50 21.27 8.16
N VAL A 136 0.69 19.99 8.37
CA VAL A 136 -0.08 18.90 7.74
C VAL A 136 -0.95 18.29 8.82
N ILE A 137 -2.26 18.21 8.58
CA ILE A 137 -3.20 17.46 9.41
C ILE A 137 -3.12 16.00 8.96
N LYS A 138 -2.92 15.11 9.92
CA LYS A 138 -2.96 13.66 9.69
C LYS A 138 -3.76 12.98 10.78
N GLN A 139 -4.36 11.85 10.46
CA GLN A 139 -4.95 10.97 11.45
C GLN A 139 -4.03 9.80 11.79
N ASN A 140 -4.24 9.22 12.97
CA ASN A 140 -3.58 8.00 13.43
C ASN A 140 -4.39 6.77 12.99
N GLY A 141 -3.68 5.68 12.69
CA GLY A 141 -4.28 4.37 12.41
C GLY A 141 -5.07 4.30 11.10
N SER A 142 -6.09 3.45 11.12
CA SER A 142 -7.00 3.17 10.00
C SER A 142 -8.17 4.16 9.86
N ALA A 143 -8.09 5.33 10.50
CA ALA A 143 -9.12 6.35 10.35
C ALA A 143 -9.17 6.88 8.90
N SER A 144 -10.35 7.35 8.48
CA SER A 144 -10.59 7.81 7.11
C SER A 144 -9.53 8.82 6.65
N LYS A 145 -8.90 8.56 5.51
CA LYS A 145 -7.88 9.45 4.93
C LYS A 145 -8.45 10.77 4.41
N ASP A 146 -9.78 10.89 4.37
CA ASP A 146 -10.51 12.08 3.91
C ASP A 146 -10.20 13.32 4.77
N ILE A 147 -9.68 13.11 5.98
CA ILE A 147 -9.37 14.18 6.95
C ILE A 147 -7.90 14.62 6.87
N ASN A 148 -7.08 13.98 6.03
CA ASN A 148 -5.72 14.43 5.83
C ASN A 148 -5.70 15.73 5.00
N TYR A 149 -4.99 16.75 5.48
CA TYR A 149 -4.86 18.02 4.78
C TYR A 149 -3.43 18.54 4.82
N VAL A 150 -2.92 18.97 3.67
CA VAL A 150 -1.58 19.55 3.55
C VAL A 150 -1.70 21.07 3.47
N GLY A 151 -1.30 21.76 4.53
CA GLY A 151 -1.35 23.22 4.57
C GLY A 151 -0.50 23.90 3.49
N HIS A 152 -1.00 24.98 2.95
CA HIS A 152 -0.36 25.78 1.89
C HIS A 152 0.19 27.11 2.40
N PHE A 153 -0.50 27.75 3.32
CA PHE A 153 -0.16 29.08 3.78
C PHE A 153 0.74 29.06 5.03
N LYS A 154 1.74 29.94 5.05
CA LYS A 154 2.68 30.03 6.19
C LYS A 154 1.99 30.46 7.49
N ASP A 155 0.92 31.23 7.40
CA ASP A 155 0.11 31.69 8.54
C ASP A 155 -0.88 30.63 9.03
N ASN A 156 -1.01 29.49 8.33
CA ASN A 156 -1.89 28.37 8.64
C ASN A 156 -3.39 28.68 8.58
N ARG A 157 -3.84 29.80 7.97
CA ARG A 157 -5.26 30.14 7.87
C ARG A 157 -6.09 29.05 7.22
N ASP A 158 -5.55 28.36 6.23
CA ASP A 158 -6.16 27.22 5.55
C ASP A 158 -6.28 26.00 6.47
N VAL A 159 -5.24 25.70 7.23
CA VAL A 159 -5.23 24.58 8.20
C VAL A 159 -6.26 24.82 9.30
N ILE A 160 -6.35 26.07 9.81
CA ILE A 160 -7.33 26.46 10.84
C ILE A 160 -8.74 26.33 10.27
N SER A 161 -9.00 26.88 9.07
CA SER A 161 -10.31 26.79 8.42
C SER A 161 -10.75 25.34 8.22
N VAL A 162 -9.85 24.44 7.83
CA VAL A 162 -10.14 22.99 7.71
C VAL A 162 -10.49 22.37 9.07
N LEU A 163 -9.73 22.70 10.13
CA LEU A 163 -10.02 22.21 11.48
C LEU A 163 -11.37 22.71 12.00
N GLU A 164 -11.71 23.99 11.72
CA GLU A 164 -13.02 24.57 12.07
C GLU A 164 -14.17 23.86 11.33
N ASN A 165 -13.96 23.55 10.03
CA ASN A 165 -14.92 22.74 9.26
C ASN A 165 -15.10 21.34 9.86
N TYR A 166 -14.00 20.70 10.31
CA TYR A 166 -14.09 19.39 10.98
C TYR A 166 -14.84 19.47 12.30
N THR A 167 -14.73 20.56 13.04
CA THR A 167 -15.53 20.78 14.28
C THR A 167 -17.01 20.75 13.97
N VAL A 168 -17.44 21.40 12.88
CA VAL A 168 -18.84 21.45 12.46
C VAL A 168 -19.37 20.07 12.03
N ASN A 169 -18.57 19.35 11.23
CA ASN A 169 -19.05 18.10 10.59
C ASN A 169 -18.90 16.87 11.47
N TYR A 170 -17.88 16.82 12.35
CA TYR A 170 -17.54 15.63 13.13
C TYR A 170 -17.65 15.85 14.64
N GLY A 171 -17.68 17.11 15.11
CA GLY A 171 -17.70 17.44 16.54
C GLY A 171 -16.54 16.81 17.29
N ASN A 172 -16.81 16.21 18.44
CA ASN A 172 -15.81 15.53 19.27
C ASN A 172 -15.51 14.10 18.81
N ASN A 173 -16.15 13.61 17.75
CA ASN A 173 -16.03 12.22 17.30
C ASN A 173 -14.72 11.92 16.56
N LEU A 174 -13.95 12.93 16.15
CA LEU A 174 -12.67 12.73 15.47
C LEU A 174 -11.52 12.28 16.38
N GLY A 175 -11.64 12.44 17.69
CA GLY A 175 -10.59 12.05 18.62
C GLY A 175 -9.28 12.82 18.44
N GLU A 176 -8.17 12.13 18.53
CA GLU A 176 -6.82 12.74 18.40
C GLU A 176 -6.53 13.22 16.98
N ILE A 177 -5.93 14.42 16.88
CA ILE A 177 -5.43 15.03 15.65
C ILE A 177 -3.91 15.07 15.68
N THR A 178 -3.28 14.59 14.61
CA THR A 178 -1.83 14.70 14.44
C THR A 178 -1.49 15.89 13.55
N LEU A 179 -0.68 16.81 14.05
CA LEU A 179 -0.05 17.88 13.28
C LEU A 179 1.40 17.54 13.02
N GLN A 180 1.79 17.50 11.73
CA GLN A 180 3.18 17.30 11.31
C GLN A 180 3.67 18.55 10.57
N LYS A 181 4.89 18.99 10.87
CA LYS A 181 5.50 20.13 10.16
C LYS A 181 5.68 19.80 8.69
N LYS A 182 5.15 20.65 7.80
CA LYS A 182 5.37 20.50 6.36
C LYS A 182 6.83 20.74 6.02
N VAL A 183 7.36 19.93 5.15
CA VAL A 183 8.67 20.12 4.51
C VAL A 183 8.47 20.04 2.99
N SER A 184 9.23 20.83 2.25
CA SER A 184 9.22 20.83 0.79
C SER A 184 10.33 19.91 0.26
N GLY A 185 10.04 19.17 -0.80
CA GLY A 185 10.95 18.23 -1.44
C GLY A 185 10.21 17.29 -2.39
N ILE A 186 10.87 16.22 -2.76
CA ILE A 186 10.30 15.12 -3.55
C ILE A 186 9.84 14.01 -2.60
N GLU A 187 8.58 13.61 -2.68
CA GLU A 187 8.08 12.43 -1.96
C GLU A 187 8.52 11.17 -2.68
N ILE A 188 9.16 10.26 -1.95
CA ILE A 188 9.66 8.99 -2.47
C ILE A 188 9.69 7.96 -1.35
N GLY A 189 9.32 6.73 -1.67
CA GLY A 189 9.35 5.59 -0.78
C GLY A 189 10.57 4.70 -1.02
N VAL A 190 10.97 4.01 0.03
CA VAL A 190 11.97 2.95 -0.03
C VAL A 190 11.47 1.74 0.74
N GLY A 191 11.35 0.62 0.03
CA GLY A 191 10.83 -0.63 0.55
C GLY A 191 11.82 -1.79 0.43
N ARG A 192 11.64 -2.80 1.27
CA ARG A 192 12.35 -4.06 1.16
C ARG A 192 11.69 -5.15 2.01
N TYR A 193 11.89 -6.40 1.64
CA TYR A 193 11.46 -7.53 2.47
C TYR A 193 12.51 -7.82 3.55
N PHE A 194 12.01 -8.22 4.72
CA PHE A 194 12.84 -8.58 5.87
C PHE A 194 12.37 -9.92 6.47
N ASN A 195 13.31 -10.83 6.78
CA ASN A 195 12.99 -12.19 7.23
C ASN A 195 13.16 -12.42 8.74
N GLY A 196 13.21 -11.36 9.53
CA GLY A 196 13.47 -11.43 10.98
C GLY A 196 14.95 -11.34 11.33
N ARG A 197 15.85 -11.52 10.36
CA ARG A 197 17.31 -11.48 10.53
C ARG A 197 17.99 -10.57 9.53
N GLU A 198 17.67 -10.76 8.24
CA GLU A 198 18.33 -10.10 7.13
C GLU A 198 17.33 -9.56 6.12
N TRP A 199 17.80 -8.59 5.35
CA TRP A 199 17.09 -8.13 4.16
C TRP A 199 17.06 -9.22 3.09
N VAL A 200 15.92 -9.36 2.41
CA VAL A 200 15.72 -10.33 1.33
C VAL A 200 15.28 -9.60 0.06
N GLY A 201 15.91 -9.91 -1.05
CA GLY A 201 15.63 -9.25 -2.33
C GLY A 201 16.27 -7.85 -2.44
N PRO A 202 16.04 -7.16 -3.56
CA PRO A 202 16.58 -5.83 -3.83
C PRO A 202 15.91 -4.75 -3.00
N ILE A 203 16.50 -3.56 -3.02
CA ILE A 203 15.89 -2.33 -2.53
C ILE A 203 14.84 -1.90 -3.53
N GLU A 204 13.64 -1.60 -3.07
CA GLU A 204 12.59 -0.97 -3.85
C GLU A 204 12.64 0.53 -3.67
N ILE A 205 12.51 1.27 -4.76
CA ILE A 205 12.29 2.72 -4.76
C ILE A 205 10.96 2.97 -5.44
N ASN A 206 10.10 3.78 -4.81
CA ASN A 206 8.76 4.03 -5.32
C ASN A 206 8.35 5.50 -5.23
N VAL A 207 7.45 5.89 -6.12
CA VAL A 207 6.82 7.22 -6.18
C VAL A 207 5.31 7.03 -6.23
N GLU A 208 4.64 7.38 -5.15
CA GLU A 208 3.20 7.25 -4.99
C GLU A 208 2.44 8.44 -5.59
N HIS A 209 1.27 8.17 -6.17
CA HIS A 209 0.38 9.19 -6.73
C HIS A 209 -0.94 9.18 -5.95
N LYS A 210 -1.03 10.05 -4.94
CA LYS A 210 -2.15 10.08 -3.97
C LYS A 210 -3.35 10.92 -4.41
N LYS A 211 -3.16 11.87 -5.34
CA LYS A 211 -4.26 12.69 -5.84
C LYS A 211 -5.12 11.92 -6.85
N MET A 212 -6.44 12.14 -6.77
CA MET A 212 -7.42 11.38 -7.52
C MET A 212 -7.30 11.54 -9.03
N PHE A 213 -7.02 12.75 -9.51
CA PHE A 213 -7.02 13.07 -10.94
C PHE A 213 -5.61 13.35 -11.48
N PRO A 214 -5.42 13.20 -12.81
CA PRO A 214 -4.19 13.60 -13.49
C PRO A 214 -3.80 15.05 -13.17
N GLY A 215 -2.48 15.32 -13.19
CA GLY A 215 -1.94 16.63 -12.81
C GLY A 215 -1.95 16.89 -11.29
N ASP A 216 -2.11 15.85 -10.47
CA ASP A 216 -2.23 15.95 -9.01
C ASP A 216 -3.39 16.84 -8.54
N LEU A 217 -4.52 16.72 -9.20
CA LEU A 217 -5.76 17.43 -8.89
C LEU A 217 -6.72 16.58 -8.04
N GLY A 218 -7.68 17.25 -7.41
CA GLY A 218 -8.77 16.63 -6.67
C GLY A 218 -8.40 16.18 -5.25
N PRO A 219 -9.25 15.36 -4.63
CA PRO A 219 -9.04 14.89 -3.27
C PRO A 219 -7.82 13.97 -3.15
N THR A 220 -7.29 13.86 -1.93
CA THR A 220 -6.26 12.87 -1.62
C THR A 220 -6.92 11.52 -1.41
N THR A 221 -6.42 10.49 -2.08
CA THR A 221 -6.86 9.10 -1.95
C THR A 221 -5.84 8.29 -1.15
N SER A 222 -6.10 6.99 -0.93
CA SER A 222 -5.04 6.11 -0.45
C SER A 222 -3.90 6.06 -1.46
N GLU A 223 -4.20 5.75 -2.72
CA GLU A 223 -3.25 5.84 -3.83
C GLU A 223 -3.94 5.49 -5.16
N MET A 224 -3.63 6.24 -6.23
CA MET A 224 -4.15 6.01 -7.58
C MET A 224 -3.18 5.22 -8.46
N GLY A 225 -1.95 5.08 -8.03
CA GLY A 225 -0.93 4.33 -8.73
C GLY A 225 0.47 4.68 -8.28
N THR A 226 1.41 3.78 -8.59
CA THR A 226 2.82 3.87 -8.18
C THR A 226 3.74 3.65 -9.37
N LEU A 227 4.78 4.46 -9.46
CA LEU A 227 5.99 4.18 -10.21
C LEU A 227 7.00 3.53 -9.28
N ALA A 228 7.62 2.42 -9.67
CA ALA A 228 8.69 1.82 -8.87
C ALA A 228 9.76 1.11 -9.73
N TRP A 229 10.92 0.94 -9.11
CA TRP A 229 12.02 0.13 -9.66
C TRP A 229 12.82 -0.51 -8.54
N TYR A 230 13.58 -1.53 -8.89
CA TYR A 230 14.48 -2.21 -7.97
C TYR A 230 15.92 -1.78 -8.17
N ASP A 231 16.58 -1.45 -7.07
CA ASP A 231 18.00 -1.17 -7.00
C ASP A 231 18.74 -2.32 -6.25
N LYS A 232 19.83 -2.79 -6.83
CA LYS A 232 20.71 -3.80 -6.21
C LYS A 232 21.87 -3.18 -5.42
N ASN A 233 22.02 -1.87 -5.51
CA ASN A 233 23.12 -1.16 -4.87
C ASN A 233 22.89 -1.02 -3.38
N GLU A 234 23.52 -1.87 -2.58
CA GLU A 234 23.43 -1.79 -1.11
C GLU A 234 23.89 -0.44 -0.54
N LYS A 235 24.65 0.36 -1.30
CA LYS A 235 25.08 1.71 -0.94
C LYS A 235 24.06 2.79 -1.35
N ASN A 236 22.87 2.41 -1.86
CA ASN A 236 21.81 3.36 -2.18
C ASN A 236 21.58 4.33 -1.01
N LYS A 237 21.73 5.63 -1.26
CA LYS A 237 21.74 6.67 -0.23
C LYS A 237 20.42 6.73 0.54
N LEU A 238 19.28 6.61 -0.16
CA LEU A 238 17.98 6.62 0.52
C LEU A 238 17.83 5.44 1.46
N PHE A 239 18.19 4.24 1.01
CA PHE A 239 18.17 3.04 1.85
C PHE A 239 19.10 3.18 3.06
N GLN A 240 20.32 3.68 2.86
CA GLN A 240 21.30 3.85 3.96
C GLN A 240 20.88 4.91 4.96
N GLU A 241 20.23 5.99 4.51
CA GLU A 241 19.73 7.03 5.42
C GLU A 241 18.46 6.62 6.18
N THR A 242 17.77 5.53 5.75
CA THR A 242 16.45 5.14 6.25
C THR A 242 16.40 3.66 6.70
N LEU A 243 15.88 2.75 5.86
CA LEU A 243 15.60 1.35 6.21
C LEU A 243 16.82 0.60 6.77
N ALA A 244 18.00 0.83 6.21
CA ALA A 244 19.22 0.17 6.69
C ALA A 244 19.45 0.40 8.19
N LYS A 245 19.14 1.60 8.69
CA LYS A 245 19.26 1.96 10.10
C LYS A 245 18.24 1.26 11.01
N LEU A 246 17.10 0.86 10.47
CA LEU A 246 16.06 0.14 11.22
C LEU A 246 16.33 -1.36 11.38
N LYS A 247 17.33 -1.90 10.70
CA LYS A 247 17.64 -3.35 10.75
C LYS A 247 17.76 -3.89 12.19
N PRO A 248 18.47 -3.23 13.14
CA PRO A 248 18.55 -3.73 14.52
C PRO A 248 17.18 -3.77 15.22
N PHE A 249 16.33 -2.79 14.97
CA PHE A 249 14.98 -2.76 15.52
C PHE A 249 14.12 -3.87 14.91
N LEU A 250 14.14 -4.07 13.59
CA LEU A 250 13.38 -5.11 12.91
C LEU A 250 13.79 -6.53 13.37
N ARG A 251 15.08 -6.74 13.65
CA ARG A 251 15.57 -7.98 14.29
C ARG A 251 15.01 -8.17 15.69
N LEU A 252 15.04 -7.12 16.51
CA LEU A 252 14.53 -7.14 17.88
C LEU A 252 13.06 -7.54 17.96
N ILE A 253 12.25 -7.10 16.99
CA ILE A 253 10.80 -7.37 16.96
C ILE A 253 10.41 -8.58 16.10
N ASP A 254 11.38 -9.38 15.63
CA ASP A 254 11.16 -10.54 14.72
C ASP A 254 10.23 -10.22 13.54
N PHE A 255 10.45 -9.07 12.90
CA PHE A 255 9.63 -8.64 11.76
C PHE A 255 9.90 -9.52 10.54
N ARG A 256 8.85 -10.10 9.93
CA ARG A 256 8.99 -11.02 8.78
C ARG A 256 8.00 -10.67 7.68
N GLY A 257 8.29 -9.65 6.91
CA GLY A 257 7.37 -9.15 5.90
C GLY A 257 7.98 -8.10 4.99
N ASN A 258 7.12 -7.38 4.29
CA ASN A 258 7.47 -6.18 3.54
C ASN A 258 7.42 -4.97 4.48
N ILE A 259 8.37 -4.06 4.32
CA ILE A 259 8.40 -2.78 5.04
C ILE A 259 8.83 -1.69 4.08
N ASP A 260 8.17 -0.55 4.17
CA ASP A 260 8.43 0.63 3.38
C ASP A 260 8.49 1.89 4.27
N ILE A 261 9.27 2.88 3.87
CA ILE A 261 9.30 4.21 4.49
C ILE A 261 9.11 5.26 3.41
N ASN A 262 8.02 6.02 3.52
CA ASN A 262 7.83 7.23 2.73
C ASN A 262 8.61 8.40 3.31
N CYS A 263 9.33 9.10 2.45
CA CYS A 263 10.20 10.23 2.80
C CYS A 263 9.91 11.43 1.90
N ILE A 264 10.13 12.63 2.44
CA ILE A 264 10.38 13.83 1.63
C ILE A 264 11.89 14.04 1.56
N ILE A 265 12.42 14.04 0.35
CA ILE A 265 13.84 14.28 0.09
C ILE A 265 14.05 15.72 -0.37
N ASN A 266 15.07 16.37 0.16
CA ASN A 266 15.55 17.67 -0.29
C ASN A 266 17.07 17.77 -0.07
N LYS A 267 17.67 18.95 -0.32
CA LYS A 267 19.11 19.18 -0.13
C LYS A 267 19.62 18.88 1.29
N LYS A 268 18.73 18.84 2.30
CA LYS A 268 19.08 18.56 3.70
C LYS A 268 19.03 17.05 4.03
N GLY A 269 18.56 16.21 3.11
CA GLY A 269 18.47 14.75 3.28
C GLY A 269 17.06 14.20 3.20
N ALA A 270 16.90 12.93 3.53
CA ALA A 270 15.63 12.20 3.55
C ALA A 270 14.93 12.39 4.91
N HIS A 271 13.73 12.98 4.89
CA HIS A 271 12.89 13.17 6.07
C HIS A 271 11.78 12.12 6.09
N ALA A 272 11.86 11.18 7.01
CA ALA A 272 10.90 10.10 7.13
C ALA A 272 9.52 10.62 7.57
N LEU A 273 8.48 10.27 6.79
CA LEU A 273 7.10 10.66 7.03
C LEU A 273 6.32 9.58 7.78
N GLU A 274 6.32 8.39 7.22
CA GLU A 274 5.54 7.26 7.71
C GLU A 274 6.19 5.94 7.34
N VAL A 275 5.84 4.91 8.10
CA VAL A 275 6.26 3.52 7.86
C VAL A 275 5.04 2.72 7.47
N THR A 276 5.15 1.91 6.42
CA THR A 276 4.20 0.85 6.06
C THR A 276 4.84 -0.48 6.44
N ALA A 277 4.30 -1.16 7.44
CA ALA A 277 4.87 -2.39 8.02
C ALA A 277 4.12 -3.66 7.58
N ARG A 278 3.69 -3.69 6.34
CA ARG A 278 2.90 -4.72 5.66
C ARG A 278 3.12 -4.65 4.16
N PHE A 279 2.39 -5.43 3.37
CA PHE A 279 2.35 -5.19 1.92
C PHE A 279 1.84 -3.77 1.62
N GLY A 280 2.54 -3.02 0.79
CA GLY A 280 2.05 -1.77 0.24
C GLY A 280 0.95 -2.04 -0.81
N SER A 281 -0.10 -1.23 -0.83
CA SER A 281 -1.08 -1.21 -1.93
C SER A 281 -0.99 0.14 -2.63
N PRO A 282 -0.90 0.17 -3.96
CA PRO A 282 -1.03 -0.93 -4.93
C PRO A 282 0.31 -1.61 -5.32
N ILE A 283 1.43 -1.25 -4.71
CA ILE A 283 2.77 -1.68 -5.14
C ILE A 283 2.95 -3.20 -5.12
N VAL A 284 2.27 -3.93 -4.22
CA VAL A 284 2.33 -5.41 -4.19
C VAL A 284 1.92 -6.04 -5.52
N HIS A 285 1.00 -5.43 -6.25
CA HIS A 285 0.59 -5.89 -7.58
C HIS A 285 1.70 -5.67 -8.61
N LEU A 286 2.45 -4.56 -8.47
CA LEU A 286 3.62 -4.30 -9.30
C LEU A 286 4.77 -5.25 -9.00
N HIS A 287 4.94 -5.67 -7.75
CA HIS A 287 5.89 -6.73 -7.41
C HIS A 287 5.58 -8.01 -8.21
N SER A 288 4.32 -8.35 -8.42
CA SER A 288 3.91 -9.51 -9.22
C SER A 288 4.32 -9.39 -10.70
N GLU A 289 4.45 -8.17 -11.22
CA GLU A 289 4.99 -7.91 -12.56
C GLU A 289 6.52 -8.04 -12.60
N ILE A 290 7.20 -7.55 -11.56
CA ILE A 290 8.65 -7.45 -11.50
C ILE A 290 9.30 -8.79 -11.08
N HIS A 291 8.71 -9.53 -10.14
CA HIS A 291 9.26 -10.79 -9.66
C HIS A 291 9.19 -11.88 -10.71
N VAL A 292 10.27 -12.68 -10.81
CA VAL A 292 10.37 -13.87 -11.66
C VAL A 292 10.36 -15.15 -10.82
N SER A 293 10.84 -15.06 -9.59
CA SER A 293 10.82 -16.20 -8.65
C SER A 293 9.39 -16.52 -8.23
N PRO A 294 9.07 -17.82 -8.00
CA PRO A 294 7.76 -18.21 -7.48
C PRO A 294 7.47 -17.57 -6.11
N TRP A 295 6.31 -16.95 -5.98
CA TRP A 295 5.88 -16.25 -4.78
C TRP A 295 5.83 -17.15 -3.56
N HIS A 296 5.27 -18.37 -3.70
CA HIS A 296 5.15 -19.30 -2.58
C HIS A 296 6.51 -19.67 -1.96
N LYS A 297 7.55 -19.83 -2.79
CA LYS A 297 8.91 -20.13 -2.30
C LYS A 297 9.54 -18.92 -1.61
N PHE A 298 9.37 -17.74 -2.20
CA PHE A 298 9.88 -16.49 -1.67
C PHE A 298 9.27 -16.15 -0.32
N LEU A 299 7.94 -16.11 -0.23
CA LEU A 299 7.23 -15.78 1.02
C LEU A 299 7.49 -16.81 2.12
N LYS A 300 7.58 -18.09 1.77
CA LYS A 300 7.92 -19.16 2.72
C LYS A 300 9.32 -18.97 3.28
N ALA A 301 10.30 -18.63 2.45
CA ALA A 301 11.67 -18.36 2.87
C ALA A 301 11.74 -17.16 3.84
N VAL A 302 11.02 -16.06 3.54
CA VAL A 302 10.92 -14.90 4.43
C VAL A 302 10.29 -15.30 5.77
N ALA A 303 9.18 -16.04 5.76
CA ALA A 303 8.50 -16.51 6.97
C ALA A 303 9.37 -17.44 7.84
N ASP A 304 10.20 -18.25 7.22
CA ASP A 304 11.07 -19.25 7.87
C ASP A 304 12.47 -18.69 8.23
N GLN A 305 12.71 -17.41 8.09
CA GLN A 305 14.01 -16.74 8.35
C GLN A 305 15.15 -17.32 7.48
N LYS A 306 14.84 -17.77 6.28
CA LYS A 306 15.82 -18.33 5.34
C LYS A 306 16.26 -17.27 4.34
N GLU A 307 17.50 -17.41 3.88
CA GLU A 307 17.97 -16.66 2.72
C GLU A 307 17.22 -17.08 1.46
N TYR A 308 16.99 -16.14 0.56
CA TYR A 308 16.35 -16.38 -0.71
C TYR A 308 16.89 -15.47 -1.80
N LYS A 309 17.42 -16.05 -2.88
CA LYS A 309 17.88 -15.29 -4.04
C LYS A 309 16.70 -14.96 -4.94
N LEU A 310 16.02 -13.86 -4.66
CA LEU A 310 14.91 -13.36 -5.47
C LEU A 310 15.43 -12.99 -6.87
N ARG A 311 14.79 -13.54 -7.91
CA ARG A 311 15.00 -13.14 -9.30
C ARG A 311 13.94 -12.15 -9.72
N TRP A 312 14.34 -11.07 -10.39
CA TRP A 312 13.43 -10.03 -10.86
C TRP A 312 13.83 -9.48 -12.22
N ARG A 313 12.90 -8.77 -12.85
CA ARG A 313 13.11 -8.06 -14.11
C ARG A 313 13.60 -6.64 -13.83
N ARG A 314 14.55 -6.16 -14.63
CA ARG A 314 15.04 -4.78 -14.58
C ARG A 314 14.10 -3.85 -15.37
N GLY A 315 14.06 -2.60 -14.96
CA GLY A 315 13.29 -1.53 -15.59
C GLY A 315 12.43 -0.79 -14.60
N PHE A 316 11.61 0.09 -15.13
CA PHE A 316 10.63 0.86 -14.38
C PHE A 316 9.28 0.18 -14.46
N GLY A 317 8.62 0.02 -13.32
CA GLY A 317 7.30 -0.55 -13.24
C GLY A 317 6.25 0.52 -12.93
N ILE A 318 5.05 0.37 -13.47
CA ILE A 318 3.90 1.20 -13.16
C ILE A 318 2.74 0.30 -12.77
N VAL A 319 2.04 0.65 -11.71
CA VAL A 319 0.74 0.12 -11.34
C VAL A 319 -0.28 1.25 -11.31
N ILE A 320 -1.47 1.00 -11.85
CA ILE A 320 -2.56 1.97 -11.93
C ILE A 320 -3.82 1.33 -11.35
N LEU A 321 -4.46 2.01 -10.38
CA LEU A 321 -5.76 1.65 -9.85
C LEU A 321 -6.86 2.01 -10.84
N VAL A 322 -7.78 1.08 -11.11
CA VAL A 322 -9.06 1.31 -11.76
C VAL A 322 -10.16 1.30 -10.72
N SER A 323 -10.85 2.41 -10.61
CA SER A 323 -11.89 2.64 -9.61
C SER A 323 -13.23 2.99 -10.21
N VAL A 324 -14.28 2.85 -9.41
CA VAL A 324 -15.64 3.32 -9.71
C VAL A 324 -16.21 4.04 -8.49
N PRO A 325 -17.23 4.91 -8.64
CA PRO A 325 -17.93 5.46 -7.49
C PRO A 325 -18.46 4.37 -6.54
N PRO A 326 -18.43 4.58 -5.21
CA PRO A 326 -18.23 5.85 -4.49
C PRO A 326 -16.78 6.26 -4.22
N PHE A 327 -15.79 5.48 -4.68
CA PHE A 327 -14.38 5.84 -4.52
C PHE A 327 -14.14 7.35 -4.81
N PRO A 328 -13.35 8.10 -4.03
CA PRO A 328 -12.50 7.66 -2.92
C PRO A 328 -13.20 7.66 -1.54
N TYR A 329 -14.50 7.91 -1.50
CA TYR A 329 -15.24 8.05 -0.24
C TYR A 329 -15.67 6.68 0.28
N THR A 330 -15.30 6.37 1.52
CA THR A 330 -15.61 5.08 2.15
C THR A 330 -16.98 5.06 2.82
N SER A 331 -17.57 6.22 3.10
CA SER A 331 -18.94 6.34 3.60
C SER A 331 -19.94 6.02 2.51
N LYS A 332 -21.00 5.28 2.86
CA LYS A 332 -22.11 5.04 1.94
C LYS A 332 -22.76 6.36 1.53
N ILE A 333 -22.62 6.71 0.27
CA ILE A 333 -23.35 7.83 -0.31
C ILE A 333 -24.69 7.28 -0.83
N ASN A 334 -25.80 7.73 -0.27
CA ASN A 334 -27.12 7.28 -0.67
C ASN A 334 -27.33 7.49 -2.18
N GLY A 335 -27.80 6.46 -2.87
CA GLY A 335 -28.05 6.49 -4.32
C GLY A 335 -26.82 6.28 -5.21
N VAL A 336 -25.61 6.18 -4.66
CA VAL A 336 -24.40 5.91 -5.45
C VAL A 336 -23.91 4.50 -5.16
N SER A 337 -24.14 3.58 -6.09
CA SER A 337 -23.59 2.21 -6.02
C SER A 337 -23.11 1.77 -7.39
N SER A 338 -22.01 1.06 -7.41
CA SER A 338 -21.48 0.39 -8.60
C SER A 338 -21.54 -1.13 -8.50
N LEU A 339 -22.14 -1.67 -7.42
CA LEU A 339 -22.29 -3.11 -7.25
C LEU A 339 -23.04 -3.76 -8.40
N GLY A 340 -22.54 -4.89 -8.89
CA GLY A 340 -23.13 -5.65 -9.98
C GLY A 340 -22.82 -5.11 -11.38
N LEU A 341 -22.15 -3.96 -11.52
CA LEU A 341 -21.72 -3.48 -12.84
C LEU A 341 -20.80 -4.51 -13.51
N GLY A 342 -21.06 -4.80 -14.78
CA GLY A 342 -20.23 -5.70 -15.58
C GLY A 342 -18.86 -5.10 -15.86
N ILE A 343 -17.85 -5.96 -15.82
CA ILE A 343 -16.47 -5.63 -16.20
C ILE A 343 -16.21 -6.31 -17.54
N ASN A 344 -16.02 -5.51 -18.58
CA ASN A 344 -15.87 -5.98 -19.93
C ASN A 344 -14.40 -5.90 -20.37
N PHE A 345 -13.88 -7.01 -20.87
CA PHE A 345 -12.55 -7.09 -21.45
C PHE A 345 -12.70 -7.21 -22.98
N HIS A 346 -12.03 -6.33 -23.72
CA HIS A 346 -12.03 -6.39 -25.18
C HIS A 346 -11.41 -7.71 -25.65
N SER A 347 -11.90 -8.27 -26.75
CA SER A 347 -11.45 -9.55 -27.32
C SER A 347 -9.96 -9.57 -27.66
N SER A 348 -9.35 -8.42 -27.94
CA SER A 348 -7.91 -8.27 -28.16
C SER A 348 -7.06 -8.32 -26.88
N LEU A 349 -7.67 -8.38 -25.68
CA LEU A 349 -6.96 -8.62 -24.43
C LEU A 349 -6.55 -10.09 -24.34
N THR A 350 -5.37 -10.39 -24.87
CA THR A 350 -4.85 -11.76 -24.91
C THR A 350 -4.56 -12.30 -23.50
N LYS A 351 -4.49 -13.63 -23.36
CA LYS A 351 -4.05 -14.28 -22.10
C LYS A 351 -2.72 -13.73 -21.60
N ARG A 352 -1.82 -13.34 -22.50
CA ARG A 352 -0.53 -12.72 -22.17
C ARG A 352 -0.70 -11.35 -21.53
N ASN A 353 -1.65 -10.54 -21.99
CA ASN A 353 -1.90 -9.21 -21.44
C ASN A 353 -2.75 -9.28 -20.17
N PHE A 354 -3.61 -10.29 -20.06
CA PHE A 354 -4.46 -10.49 -18.88
C PHE A 354 -3.67 -10.72 -17.57
N LYS A 355 -2.44 -11.23 -17.65
CA LYS A 355 -1.55 -11.40 -16.48
C LYS A 355 -1.13 -10.08 -15.81
N HIS A 356 -1.30 -8.95 -16.51
CA HIS A 356 -1.01 -7.61 -16.02
C HIS A 356 -2.23 -6.96 -15.33
N VAL A 357 -3.34 -7.70 -15.24
CA VAL A 357 -4.58 -7.27 -14.57
C VAL A 357 -4.69 -7.99 -13.23
N HIS A 358 -4.74 -7.24 -12.15
CA HIS A 358 -4.79 -7.75 -10.77
C HIS A 358 -6.12 -7.40 -10.14
N PHE A 359 -6.73 -8.35 -9.47
CA PHE A 359 -8.11 -8.25 -8.97
C PHE A 359 -8.17 -7.78 -7.53
N GLU A 360 -9.18 -6.95 -7.21
CA GLU A 360 -9.50 -6.58 -5.84
C GLU A 360 -11.02 -6.66 -5.60
N GLY A 361 -11.78 -5.61 -5.92
CA GLY A 361 -13.22 -5.50 -5.66
C GLY A 361 -14.10 -6.13 -6.74
N LEU A 362 -13.69 -7.23 -7.32
CA LEU A 362 -14.44 -7.91 -8.37
C LEU A 362 -14.64 -9.41 -8.08
N SER A 363 -15.63 -9.98 -8.75
CA SER A 363 -15.95 -11.40 -8.68
C SER A 363 -16.28 -11.95 -10.06
N VAL A 364 -16.35 -13.27 -10.15
CA VAL A 364 -16.67 -13.98 -11.38
C VAL A 364 -17.92 -14.82 -11.18
N GLU A 365 -18.82 -14.75 -12.14
CA GLU A 365 -19.96 -15.64 -12.30
C GLU A 365 -19.70 -16.56 -13.49
N ASN A 366 -19.84 -17.87 -13.29
CA ASN A 366 -19.81 -18.83 -14.40
C ASN A 366 -21.19 -18.86 -15.03
N LEU A 367 -21.27 -18.48 -16.29
CA LEU A 367 -22.48 -18.58 -17.08
C LEU A 367 -22.54 -19.94 -17.80
N ASN A 368 -23.68 -20.26 -18.40
CA ASN A 368 -23.83 -21.41 -19.28
C ASN A 368 -22.81 -21.31 -20.44
N ASN A 369 -22.30 -22.45 -20.93
CA ASN A 369 -21.33 -22.52 -22.04
C ASN A 369 -19.91 -22.04 -21.73
N ASP A 370 -19.39 -22.29 -20.53
CA ASP A 370 -18.03 -21.90 -20.11
C ASP A 370 -17.69 -20.38 -20.16
N GLN A 371 -18.69 -19.55 -20.39
CA GLN A 371 -18.53 -18.11 -20.37
C GLN A 371 -18.44 -17.59 -18.94
N LYS A 372 -17.57 -16.61 -18.72
CA LYS A 372 -17.37 -15.95 -17.44
C LYS A 372 -17.83 -14.50 -17.53
N ARG A 373 -18.66 -14.09 -16.56
CA ARG A 373 -19.02 -12.71 -16.34
C ARG A 373 -18.23 -12.18 -15.16
N TYR A 374 -17.45 -11.13 -15.39
CA TYR A 374 -16.79 -10.38 -14.32
C TYR A 374 -17.68 -9.22 -13.91
N TYR A 375 -17.76 -8.96 -12.60
CA TYR A 375 -18.61 -7.88 -12.08
C TYR A 375 -18.03 -7.25 -10.83
N VAL A 376 -18.40 -5.99 -10.57
CA VAL A 376 -18.04 -5.24 -9.36
C VAL A 376 -18.74 -5.85 -8.16
N SER A 377 -17.98 -6.32 -7.19
CA SER A 377 -18.50 -7.00 -5.99
C SER A 377 -18.16 -6.30 -4.68
N ASP A 378 -17.46 -5.16 -4.78
CA ASP A 378 -16.97 -4.38 -3.65
C ASP A 378 -17.61 -3.00 -3.63
N HIS A 379 -18.01 -2.54 -2.43
CA HIS A 379 -18.68 -1.26 -2.24
C HIS A 379 -17.72 -0.06 -2.30
N PRO A 380 -16.49 -0.10 -1.74
CA PRO A 380 -15.57 1.04 -1.76
C PRO A 380 -15.09 1.48 -3.13
N GLY A 381 -15.27 0.64 -4.16
CA GLY A 381 -14.97 1.00 -5.54
C GLY A 381 -13.51 0.84 -5.98
N TYR A 382 -12.68 0.12 -5.22
CA TYR A 382 -11.38 -0.37 -5.67
C TYR A 382 -11.58 -1.65 -6.48
N ILE A 383 -11.44 -1.63 -7.80
CA ILE A 383 -11.90 -2.76 -8.62
C ILE A 383 -10.74 -3.66 -9.05
N LEU A 384 -9.75 -3.08 -9.70
CA LEU A 384 -8.60 -3.82 -10.20
C LEU A 384 -7.40 -2.89 -10.42
N TYR A 385 -6.24 -3.50 -10.62
CA TYR A 385 -5.03 -2.77 -10.96
C TYR A 385 -4.47 -3.27 -12.28
N VAL A 386 -3.87 -2.36 -13.02
CA VAL A 386 -3.11 -2.69 -14.23
C VAL A 386 -1.66 -2.37 -14.01
N THR A 387 -0.79 -3.34 -14.32
CA THR A 387 0.67 -3.20 -14.18
C THR A 387 1.35 -3.25 -15.53
N ALA A 388 2.48 -2.59 -15.62
CA ALA A 388 3.39 -2.74 -16.75
C ALA A 388 4.84 -2.49 -16.34
N LEU A 389 5.77 -3.10 -17.07
CA LEU A 389 7.21 -2.92 -16.92
C LEU A 389 7.80 -2.47 -18.24
N GLY A 390 8.70 -1.48 -18.23
CA GLY A 390 9.39 -0.95 -19.39
C GLY A 390 10.84 -0.56 -19.08
N LYS A 391 11.61 -0.30 -20.13
CA LYS A 391 12.99 0.21 -20.00
C LYS A 391 13.04 1.67 -19.55
N THR A 392 11.98 2.44 -19.83
CA THR A 392 11.77 3.82 -19.39
C THR A 392 10.41 3.94 -18.71
N ILE A 393 10.24 4.99 -17.93
CA ILE A 393 8.96 5.30 -17.25
C ILE A 393 7.86 5.49 -18.29
N GLU A 394 8.14 6.27 -19.35
CA GLU A 394 7.23 6.50 -20.46
C GLU A 394 6.75 5.19 -21.09
N LYS A 395 7.67 4.26 -21.42
CA LYS A 395 7.31 2.96 -22.02
C LYS A 395 6.47 2.08 -21.10
N SER A 396 6.66 2.19 -19.79
CA SER A 396 5.83 1.48 -18.80
C SER A 396 4.42 2.06 -18.79
N ARG A 397 4.31 3.39 -18.78
CA ARG A 397 3.05 4.14 -18.80
C ARG A 397 2.26 3.88 -20.10
N GLU A 398 2.90 3.92 -21.26
CA GLU A 398 2.28 3.59 -22.55
C GLU A 398 1.68 2.17 -22.55
N ARG A 399 2.45 1.19 -22.04
CA ARG A 399 2.00 -0.21 -21.96
C ARG A 399 0.82 -0.37 -21.01
N ALA A 400 0.87 0.24 -19.81
CA ALA A 400 -0.23 0.21 -18.86
C ALA A 400 -1.50 0.83 -19.46
N ASN A 401 -1.40 2.01 -20.07
CA ASN A 401 -2.51 2.70 -20.70
C ASN A 401 -3.09 1.91 -21.88
N LYS A 402 -2.26 1.21 -22.66
CA LYS A 402 -2.71 0.30 -23.73
C LYS A 402 -3.53 -0.87 -23.18
N ILE A 403 -3.18 -1.42 -22.03
CA ILE A 403 -3.96 -2.49 -21.39
C ILE A 403 -5.27 -1.89 -20.84
N LEU A 404 -5.22 -0.74 -20.20
CA LEU A 404 -6.40 -0.03 -19.68
C LEU A 404 -7.44 0.28 -20.77
N SER A 405 -6.99 0.65 -21.98
CA SER A 405 -7.91 0.90 -23.10
C SER A 405 -8.69 -0.34 -23.58
N LEU A 406 -8.29 -1.54 -23.12
CA LEU A 406 -8.97 -2.81 -23.42
C LEU A 406 -9.91 -3.26 -22.29
N ILE A 407 -10.08 -2.44 -21.25
CA ILE A 407 -10.94 -2.72 -20.10
C ILE A 407 -12.03 -1.66 -20.05
N HIS A 408 -13.28 -2.09 -19.90
CA HIS A 408 -14.40 -1.17 -19.75
C HIS A 408 -15.28 -1.57 -18.56
N ILE A 409 -15.45 -0.64 -17.63
CA ILE A 409 -16.40 -0.72 -16.53
C ILE A 409 -17.23 0.57 -16.56
N PRO A 410 -18.56 0.53 -16.58
CA PRO A 410 -19.35 1.75 -16.53
C PRO A 410 -18.93 2.64 -15.35
N LYS A 411 -18.76 3.93 -15.60
CA LYS A 411 -18.32 4.94 -14.61
C LYS A 411 -16.88 4.77 -14.10
N MET A 412 -16.05 3.92 -14.71
CA MET A 412 -14.66 3.75 -14.28
C MET A 412 -13.84 5.02 -14.49
N PHE A 413 -12.85 5.20 -13.62
CA PHE A 413 -11.82 6.22 -13.76
C PHE A 413 -10.49 5.70 -13.24
N TYR A 414 -9.42 6.29 -13.75
CA TYR A 414 -8.03 5.97 -13.39
C TYR A 414 -7.12 7.14 -13.76
N ARG A 415 -5.89 7.14 -13.27
CA ARG A 415 -4.86 8.09 -13.68
C ARG A 415 -4.04 7.52 -14.84
N ASN A 416 -3.86 8.30 -15.89
CA ASN A 416 -3.06 7.94 -17.07
C ASN A 416 -1.65 8.58 -17.05
N ASP A 417 -1.34 9.39 -16.04
CA ASP A 417 -0.14 10.21 -15.93
C ASP A 417 0.85 9.74 -14.85
N ILE A 418 0.73 8.49 -14.37
CA ILE A 418 1.62 7.94 -13.35
C ILE A 418 3.08 8.05 -13.82
N GLY A 419 3.93 8.67 -12.98
CA GLY A 419 5.35 8.89 -13.24
C GLY A 419 5.70 10.16 -14.01
N VAL A 420 4.73 10.87 -14.63
CA VAL A 420 5.01 12.07 -15.48
C VAL A 420 5.73 13.17 -14.70
N ASN A 421 5.26 13.51 -13.50
CA ASN A 421 5.87 14.58 -12.70
C ASN A 421 7.27 14.18 -12.22
N PHE A 422 7.49 12.90 -11.97
CA PHE A 422 8.80 12.39 -11.60
C PHE A 422 9.79 12.49 -12.76
N GLU A 423 9.41 12.10 -13.99
CA GLU A 423 10.25 12.26 -15.19
C GLU A 423 10.63 13.72 -15.45
N LYS A 424 9.68 14.65 -15.30
CA LYS A 424 9.90 16.08 -15.61
C LYS A 424 10.83 16.75 -14.61
N GLU A 425 10.70 16.49 -13.33
CA GLU A 425 11.38 17.26 -12.29
C GLU A 425 12.07 16.39 -11.22
N GLY A 426 11.43 15.27 -10.84
CA GLY A 426 11.85 14.46 -9.70
C GLY A 426 13.22 13.82 -9.92
N GLU A 427 13.40 13.19 -11.08
CA GLU A 427 14.63 12.49 -11.46
C GLU A 427 15.85 13.40 -11.40
N ASN A 428 15.80 14.56 -12.06
CA ASN A 428 16.90 15.53 -12.08
C ASN A 428 17.21 16.07 -10.69
N LYS A 429 16.19 16.40 -9.89
CA LYS A 429 16.38 16.92 -8.53
C LYS A 429 17.02 15.86 -7.62
N LEU A 430 16.52 14.62 -7.65
CA LEU A 430 17.09 13.55 -6.84
C LEU A 430 18.52 13.20 -7.27
N GLY A 431 18.80 13.15 -8.58
CA GLY A 431 20.14 12.97 -9.11
C GLY A 431 21.10 14.07 -8.62
N SER A 432 20.68 15.34 -8.66
CA SER A 432 21.50 16.47 -8.16
C SER A 432 21.77 16.41 -6.65
N TRP A 433 20.94 15.69 -5.88
CA TRP A 433 21.13 15.48 -4.44
C TRP A 433 21.81 14.15 -4.11
N GLY A 434 22.15 13.35 -5.15
CA GLY A 434 22.86 12.07 -5.04
C GLY A 434 21.99 10.93 -4.52
N TYR A 435 20.68 10.92 -4.83
CA TYR A 435 19.75 9.85 -4.45
C TYR A 435 19.41 8.90 -5.62
N LEU A 436 19.83 9.25 -6.84
CA LEU A 436 19.75 8.43 -8.05
C LEU A 436 21.10 8.28 -8.70
#